data_008e6910b3bee71a6265e03ee5c9fa0b
#
_entry.id   008e6910b3bee71a6265e03ee5c9fa0b
#
_cell.length_a   1.000
_cell.length_b   1.000
_cell.length_c   1.000
_cell.angle_alpha   90.00
_cell.angle_beta   90.00
_cell.angle_gamma   90.00
#
_symmetry.space_group_name_H-M   'P 1'
#
loop_
_entity.id
_entity.type
_entity.pdbx_description
1 polymer ?
#
loop_
_entity_poly.entity_id
_entity_poly.type
_entity_poly.pdbx_seq_one_letter_code
_entity_poly.pdbx_strand_id
1 'polypeptide(L)'
;GKIDLILKSYGKSAHGSLAGYRGENAILKLGKVLEHVDMLREIEGKYGENQKQALINSKIIAGEKNGAGTGDVIDHVSANVGIIKGGTRPNMVPDYCEAIVDLRLPIGVTIEEVEERIKAMIAKSGVEGVEYELGCQMLGNYTEIDAPIVEAIKKYAEELWQEEVLPAYQWASSDARDYRQKGIPTIQFGPSNTVGIHSYNETVDIEDVQKAGLIYILSLCDLMGID
;
A
#
# COMPACT_ATOMS: atom_id res chain seq x y z
N GLY A 1 -5.11 -2.10 -0.06
CA GLY A 1 -4.88 -3.01 -1.18
C GLY A 1 -3.50 -2.88 -1.79
N LYS A 2 -3.22 -3.70 -2.79
CA LYS A 2 -1.94 -3.70 -3.54
C LYS A 2 -2.18 -4.04 -5.00
N ILE A 3 -1.48 -3.35 -5.90
CA ILE A 3 -1.36 -3.73 -7.32
C ILE A 3 0.11 -3.61 -7.73
N ASP A 4 0.62 -4.60 -8.46
CA ASP A 4 1.88 -4.49 -9.16
C ASP A 4 1.59 -4.02 -10.60
N LEU A 5 1.83 -2.73 -10.88
CA LEU A 5 1.70 -2.18 -12.22
C LEU A 5 2.99 -2.42 -12.99
N ILE A 6 2.90 -3.17 -14.09
CA ILE A 6 4.01 -3.46 -14.98
C ILE A 6 3.84 -2.60 -16.24
N LEU A 7 4.77 -1.70 -16.46
CA LEU A 7 4.82 -0.85 -17.66
C LEU A 7 5.88 -1.39 -18.61
N LYS A 8 5.50 -1.63 -19.87
CA LYS A 8 6.38 -2.14 -20.92
C LYS A 8 6.48 -1.13 -22.06
N SER A 9 7.68 -0.71 -22.38
CA SER A 9 7.95 0.21 -23.48
C SER A 9 8.71 -0.48 -24.58
N TYR A 10 8.20 -0.34 -25.79
CA TYR A 10 8.80 -0.88 -27.00
C TYR A 10 9.38 0.24 -27.86
N GLY A 11 10.60 0.02 -28.31
CA GLY A 11 11.34 0.95 -29.15
C GLY A 11 11.87 0.28 -30.43
N LYS A 12 12.93 0.83 -30.97
CA LYS A 12 13.60 0.30 -32.15
C LYS A 12 15.11 0.37 -31.98
N SER A 13 15.78 -0.76 -32.08
CA SER A 13 17.23 -0.81 -31.91
C SER A 13 17.98 -0.11 -33.05
N ALA A 14 19.10 0.49 -32.71
CA ALA A 14 20.06 1.08 -33.64
C ALA A 14 21.43 1.16 -32.98
N HIS A 15 22.47 1.49 -33.75
CA HIS A 15 23.80 1.79 -33.21
C HIS A 15 23.74 3.07 -32.36
N GLY A 16 24.32 3.04 -31.16
CA GLY A 16 24.23 4.16 -30.18
C GLY A 16 24.74 5.52 -30.72
N SER A 17 25.74 5.53 -31.59
CA SER A 17 26.21 6.80 -32.22
C SER A 17 25.18 7.42 -33.17
N LEU A 18 24.12 6.70 -33.54
CA LEU A 18 23.02 7.22 -34.36
C LEU A 18 21.79 7.55 -33.52
N ALA A 19 21.89 7.49 -32.19
CA ALA A 19 20.80 7.85 -31.30
C ALA A 19 20.30 9.28 -31.57
N GLY A 20 18.97 9.46 -31.60
CA GLY A 20 18.34 10.72 -31.99
C GLY A 20 18.13 10.90 -33.52
N TYR A 21 18.78 10.11 -34.35
CA TYR A 21 18.60 10.08 -35.80
C TYR A 21 17.99 8.77 -36.29
N ARG A 22 18.35 7.66 -35.65
CA ARG A 22 17.84 6.31 -35.93
C ARG A 22 17.54 5.57 -34.64
N GLY A 23 16.58 4.69 -34.72
CA GLY A 23 16.10 3.94 -33.57
C GLY A 23 15.13 4.73 -32.69
N GLU A 24 14.50 4.03 -31.76
CA GLU A 24 13.60 4.60 -30.75
C GLU A 24 14.01 4.04 -29.40
N ASN A 25 14.44 4.91 -28.51
CA ASN A 25 14.96 4.50 -27.20
C ASN A 25 13.82 4.20 -26.22
N ALA A 26 13.60 2.91 -25.93
CA ALA A 26 12.54 2.44 -25.03
C ALA A 26 12.71 2.94 -23.58
N ILE A 27 13.96 3.13 -23.12
CA ILE A 27 14.21 3.69 -21.76
C ILE A 27 13.72 5.13 -21.67
N LEU A 28 14.05 5.96 -22.67
CA LEU A 28 13.62 7.36 -22.68
C LEU A 28 12.10 7.50 -22.86
N LYS A 29 11.49 6.59 -23.63
CA LYS A 29 10.02 6.53 -23.78
C LYS A 29 9.37 6.22 -22.44
N LEU A 30 9.83 5.18 -21.76
CA LEU A 30 9.28 4.80 -20.44
C LEU A 30 9.50 5.89 -19.39
N GLY A 31 10.67 6.54 -19.42
CA GLY A 31 10.97 7.67 -18.53
C GLY A 31 9.94 8.78 -18.61
N LYS A 32 9.51 9.16 -19.84
CA LYS A 32 8.45 10.17 -20.02
C LYS A 32 7.10 9.76 -19.42
N VAL A 33 6.76 8.47 -19.46
CA VAL A 33 5.53 7.97 -18.78
C VAL A 33 5.68 8.07 -17.28
N LEU A 34 6.85 7.67 -16.74
CA LEU A 34 7.12 7.68 -15.30
C LEU A 34 7.17 9.08 -14.70
N GLU A 35 7.47 10.14 -15.50
CA GLU A 35 7.35 11.54 -15.06
C GLU A 35 5.92 11.91 -14.60
N HIS A 36 4.94 11.15 -15.01
CA HIS A 36 3.52 11.36 -14.65
C HIS A 36 2.99 10.38 -13.59
N VAL A 37 3.87 9.60 -12.95
CA VAL A 37 3.46 8.57 -11.95
C VAL A 37 2.70 9.19 -10.77
N ASP A 38 2.95 10.44 -10.45
CA ASP A 38 2.25 11.16 -9.38
C ASP A 38 0.74 11.32 -9.63
N MET A 39 0.28 11.22 -10.88
CA MET A 39 -1.16 11.19 -11.18
C MET A 39 -1.87 10.01 -10.52
N LEU A 40 -1.17 8.90 -10.26
CA LEU A 40 -1.74 7.76 -9.55
C LEU A 40 -1.97 8.08 -8.06
N ARG A 41 -1.16 8.97 -7.49
CA ARG A 41 -1.29 9.42 -6.09
C ARG A 41 -2.45 10.38 -5.86
N GLU A 42 -3.06 10.90 -6.93
CA GLU A 42 -4.26 11.74 -6.86
C GLU A 42 -5.55 10.93 -6.66
N ILE A 43 -5.48 9.59 -6.70
CA ILE A 43 -6.63 8.73 -6.47
C ILE A 43 -6.87 8.63 -4.97
N GLU A 44 -8.05 9.08 -4.53
CA GLU A 44 -8.45 9.09 -3.14
C GLU A 44 -9.28 7.85 -2.77
N GLY A 45 -9.15 7.39 -1.54
CA GLY A 45 -9.99 6.37 -0.95
C GLY A 45 -11.41 6.86 -0.68
N LYS A 46 -12.35 5.92 -0.62
CA LYS A 46 -13.77 6.22 -0.35
C LYS A 46 -14.16 5.64 1.00
N TYR A 47 -14.56 6.51 1.91
CA TYR A 47 -14.87 6.17 3.29
C TYR A 47 -16.30 6.58 3.64
N GLY A 48 -17.07 5.67 4.21
CA GLY A 48 -18.38 5.97 4.80
C GLY A 48 -18.26 6.67 6.15
N GLU A 49 -19.39 7.13 6.70
CA GLU A 49 -19.41 7.83 8.00
C GLU A 49 -18.79 7.00 9.13
N ASN A 50 -19.09 5.70 9.19
CA ASN A 50 -18.57 4.79 10.23
C ASN A 50 -17.05 4.59 10.15
N GLN A 51 -16.43 4.91 9.00
CA GLN A 51 -15.01 4.73 8.77
C GLN A 51 -14.20 6.00 9.03
N LYS A 52 -14.86 7.16 9.09
CA LYS A 52 -14.18 8.45 9.24
C LYS A 52 -13.34 8.55 10.50
N GLN A 53 -13.85 8.02 11.63
CA GLN A 53 -13.10 8.09 12.87
C GLN A 53 -11.81 7.24 12.80
N ALA A 54 -11.90 6.02 12.26
CA ALA A 54 -10.73 5.17 12.07
C ALA A 54 -9.73 5.79 11.09
N LEU A 55 -10.22 6.47 10.04
CA LEU A 55 -9.36 7.21 9.11
C LEU A 55 -8.61 8.35 9.81
N ILE A 56 -9.30 9.15 10.61
CA ILE A 56 -8.69 10.25 11.39
C ILE A 56 -7.62 9.69 12.32
N ASN A 57 -7.94 8.65 13.09
CA ASN A 57 -7.00 7.98 13.98
C ASN A 57 -5.76 7.50 13.23
N SER A 58 -5.98 6.86 12.07
CA SER A 58 -4.90 6.34 11.22
C SER A 58 -3.95 7.42 10.73
N LYS A 59 -4.49 8.56 10.31
CA LYS A 59 -3.68 9.71 9.85
C LYS A 59 -2.87 10.33 10.98
N ILE A 60 -3.44 10.43 12.18
CA ILE A 60 -2.73 10.90 13.38
C ILE A 60 -1.58 9.97 13.71
N ILE A 61 -1.85 8.66 13.83
CA ILE A 61 -0.84 7.64 14.16
C ILE A 61 0.27 7.59 13.10
N ALA A 62 -0.09 7.67 11.81
CA ALA A 62 0.89 7.70 10.74
C ALA A 62 1.81 8.92 10.84
N GLY A 63 1.24 10.10 11.10
CA GLY A 63 1.99 11.34 11.27
C GLY A 63 2.92 11.32 12.47
N GLU A 64 2.47 10.80 13.61
CA GLU A 64 3.27 10.69 14.83
C GLU A 64 4.43 9.69 14.68
N LYS A 65 4.17 8.53 14.06
CA LYS A 65 5.18 7.46 13.92
C LYS A 65 6.18 7.69 12.80
N ASN A 66 5.73 8.25 11.68
CA ASN A 66 6.53 8.32 10.45
C ASN A 66 6.83 9.76 9.99
N GLY A 67 6.28 10.76 10.67
CA GLY A 67 6.49 12.19 10.38
C GLY A 67 5.35 12.86 9.63
N ALA A 68 5.37 14.18 9.61
CA ALA A 68 4.31 15.00 9.03
C ALA A 68 4.10 14.68 7.54
N GLY A 69 2.84 14.61 7.10
CA GLY A 69 2.44 14.32 5.72
C GLY A 69 2.29 12.83 5.39
N THR A 70 2.79 11.92 6.24
CA THR A 70 2.66 10.47 5.98
C THR A 70 1.24 9.95 6.15
N GLY A 71 0.34 10.72 6.74
CA GLY A 71 -1.08 10.40 6.84
C GLY A 71 -1.77 10.21 5.49
N ASP A 72 -1.27 10.82 4.43
CA ASP A 72 -1.86 10.72 3.09
C ASP A 72 -1.72 9.31 2.46
N VAL A 73 -0.77 8.49 2.93
CA VAL A 73 -0.68 7.08 2.48
C VAL A 73 -1.87 6.22 2.92
N ILE A 74 -2.71 6.72 3.84
CA ILE A 74 -3.89 6.00 4.33
C ILE A 74 -5.07 6.20 3.39
N ASP A 75 -5.26 7.40 2.84
CA ASP A 75 -6.42 7.77 2.04
C ASP A 75 -6.13 8.09 0.57
N HIS A 76 -4.87 8.05 0.13
CA HIS A 76 -4.48 8.19 -1.27
C HIS A 76 -3.71 6.97 -1.76
N VAL A 77 -3.76 6.72 -3.05
CA VAL A 77 -2.91 5.70 -3.66
C VAL A 77 -1.44 6.09 -3.49
N SER A 78 -0.62 5.19 -2.99
CA SER A 78 0.83 5.35 -3.07
C SER A 78 1.38 4.64 -4.30
N ALA A 79 2.36 5.25 -4.97
CA ALA A 79 2.99 4.70 -6.15
C ALA A 79 4.53 4.76 -6.00
N ASN A 80 5.16 3.61 -6.04
CA ASN A 80 6.61 3.47 -5.96
C ASN A 80 7.16 2.76 -7.18
N VAL A 81 7.97 3.45 -7.98
CA VAL A 81 8.73 2.83 -9.08
C VAL A 81 9.87 2.03 -8.47
N GLY A 82 9.60 0.77 -8.14
CA GLY A 82 10.55 -0.08 -7.41
C GLY A 82 11.60 -0.74 -8.30
N ILE A 83 11.26 -1.02 -9.56
CA ILE A 83 12.16 -1.70 -10.49
C ILE A 83 12.05 -1.04 -11.87
N ILE A 84 13.21 -0.86 -12.52
CA ILE A 84 13.31 -0.51 -13.93
C ILE A 84 14.42 -1.34 -14.58
N LYS A 85 14.14 -1.92 -15.74
CA LYS A 85 15.10 -2.73 -16.50
C LYS A 85 14.98 -2.44 -17.98
N GLY A 86 16.09 -2.15 -18.64
CA GLY A 86 16.11 -1.89 -20.08
C GLY A 86 17.51 -1.80 -20.64
N GLY A 87 17.62 -2.08 -21.96
CA GLY A 87 18.89 -2.09 -22.67
C GLY A 87 19.75 -3.32 -22.39
N THR A 88 20.69 -3.58 -23.30
CA THR A 88 21.60 -4.73 -23.20
C THR A 88 23.07 -4.31 -23.28
N ARG A 89 23.38 -3.26 -24.05
CA ARG A 89 24.73 -2.72 -24.23
C ARG A 89 24.70 -1.21 -24.38
N PRO A 90 25.71 -0.47 -23.86
CA PRO A 90 25.73 0.99 -23.91
C PRO A 90 25.85 1.58 -25.32
N ASN A 91 26.35 0.81 -26.28
CA ASN A 91 26.50 1.24 -27.66
C ASN A 91 25.31 0.85 -28.58
N MET A 92 24.18 0.48 -27.99
CA MET A 92 22.93 0.17 -28.71
C MET A 92 21.78 1.02 -28.19
N VAL A 93 20.90 1.48 -29.08
CA VAL A 93 19.63 2.09 -28.70
C VAL A 93 18.71 0.98 -28.16
N PRO A 94 18.23 1.08 -26.91
CA PRO A 94 17.35 0.04 -26.34
C PRO A 94 16.01 -0.03 -27.05
N ASP A 95 15.59 -1.23 -27.41
CA ASP A 95 14.30 -1.52 -28.04
C ASP A 95 13.25 -2.06 -27.07
N TYR A 96 13.62 -2.30 -25.80
CA TYR A 96 12.72 -2.71 -24.74
C TYR A 96 13.15 -2.10 -23.40
N CYS A 97 12.14 -1.69 -22.61
CA CYS A 97 12.32 -1.30 -21.22
C CYS A 97 11.05 -1.63 -20.45
N GLU A 98 11.21 -2.11 -19.22
CA GLU A 98 10.14 -2.46 -18.31
C GLU A 98 10.33 -1.74 -16.97
N ALA A 99 9.23 -1.30 -16.37
CA ALA A 99 9.21 -0.83 -14.99
C ALA A 99 8.11 -1.53 -14.20
N ILE A 100 8.36 -1.79 -12.92
CA ILE A 100 7.38 -2.30 -11.99
C ILE A 100 7.14 -1.21 -10.93
N VAL A 101 5.88 -0.81 -10.84
CA VAL A 101 5.41 0.18 -9.86
C VAL A 101 4.55 -0.53 -8.83
N ASP A 102 4.97 -0.51 -7.57
CA ASP A 102 4.17 -0.98 -6.43
C ASP A 102 3.13 0.09 -6.09
N LEU A 103 1.86 -0.23 -6.28
CA LEU A 103 0.73 0.61 -5.90
C LEU A 103 0.10 0.08 -4.62
N ARG A 104 -0.10 0.97 -3.64
CA ARG A 104 -0.91 0.67 -2.46
C ARG A 104 -2.22 1.41 -2.57
N LEU A 105 -3.31 0.67 -2.38
CA LEU A 105 -4.65 1.18 -2.59
C LEU A 105 -5.34 1.40 -1.24
N PRO A 106 -5.85 2.59 -0.97
CA PRO A 106 -6.74 2.82 0.17
C PRO A 106 -8.08 2.09 -0.01
N ILE A 107 -8.88 2.10 1.03
CA ILE A 107 -10.22 1.51 1.04
C ILE A 107 -11.09 2.22 0.00
N GLY A 108 -11.92 1.44 -0.73
CA GLY A 108 -12.91 1.95 -1.68
C GLY A 108 -12.37 2.33 -3.07
N VAL A 109 -11.06 2.24 -3.30
CA VAL A 109 -10.48 2.38 -4.65
C VAL A 109 -10.67 1.08 -5.42
N THR A 110 -11.19 1.19 -6.66
CA THR A 110 -11.42 0.05 -7.54
C THR A 110 -10.28 -0.13 -8.55
N ILE A 111 -10.20 -1.31 -9.14
CA ILE A 111 -9.20 -1.60 -10.19
C ILE A 111 -9.46 -0.74 -11.42
N GLU A 112 -10.73 -0.56 -11.78
CA GLU A 112 -11.17 0.23 -12.93
C GLU A 112 -10.71 1.69 -12.81
N GLU A 113 -10.83 2.30 -11.63
CA GLU A 113 -10.34 3.67 -11.37
C GLU A 113 -8.82 3.79 -11.55
N VAL A 114 -8.08 2.79 -11.08
CA VAL A 114 -6.62 2.75 -11.26
C VAL A 114 -6.27 2.59 -12.73
N GLU A 115 -6.94 1.70 -13.47
CA GLU A 115 -6.72 1.52 -14.90
C GLU A 115 -7.03 2.77 -15.73
N GLU A 116 -8.12 3.47 -15.42
CA GLU A 116 -8.45 4.74 -16.07
C GLU A 116 -7.35 5.77 -15.87
N ARG A 117 -6.81 5.86 -14.65
CA ARG A 117 -5.72 6.78 -14.33
C ARG A 117 -4.41 6.36 -15.00
N ILE A 118 -4.10 5.06 -15.10
CA ILE A 118 -2.94 4.56 -15.85
C ILE A 118 -3.04 4.92 -17.32
N LYS A 119 -4.20 4.71 -17.95
CA LYS A 119 -4.44 5.09 -19.35
C LYS A 119 -4.26 6.59 -19.56
N ALA A 120 -4.79 7.41 -18.64
CA ALA A 120 -4.62 8.86 -18.69
C ALA A 120 -3.15 9.29 -18.53
N MET A 121 -2.40 8.64 -17.63
CA MET A 121 -0.97 8.86 -17.42
C MET A 121 -0.16 8.55 -18.70
N ILE A 122 -0.41 7.41 -19.33
CA ILE A 122 0.26 7.03 -20.59
C ILE A 122 -0.10 8.03 -21.69
N ALA A 123 -1.37 8.37 -21.84
CA ALA A 123 -1.81 9.34 -22.85
C ALA A 123 -1.19 10.74 -22.65
N LYS A 124 -1.09 11.20 -21.40
CA LYS A 124 -0.48 12.49 -21.05
C LYS A 124 1.00 12.58 -21.42
N SER A 125 1.71 11.46 -21.37
CA SER A 125 3.13 11.41 -21.75
C SER A 125 3.38 11.70 -23.23
N GLY A 126 2.36 11.56 -24.07
CA GLY A 126 2.46 11.71 -25.53
C GLY A 126 3.32 10.64 -26.22
N VAL A 127 3.60 9.52 -25.53
CA VAL A 127 4.45 8.45 -26.02
C VAL A 127 3.61 7.29 -26.55
N GLU A 128 3.94 6.80 -27.74
CA GLU A 128 3.35 5.60 -28.32
C GLU A 128 4.19 4.34 -28.01
N GLY A 129 3.57 3.15 -28.09
CA GLY A 129 4.24 1.87 -27.87
C GLY A 129 4.64 1.63 -26.42
N VAL A 130 3.78 2.08 -25.49
CA VAL A 130 3.83 1.70 -24.07
C VAL A 130 2.56 0.94 -23.73
N GLU A 131 2.74 -0.24 -23.16
CA GLU A 131 1.68 -1.12 -22.69
C GLU A 131 1.76 -1.25 -21.17
N TYR A 132 0.65 -1.66 -20.54
CA TYR A 132 0.63 -1.97 -19.12
C TYR A 132 -0.03 -3.32 -18.86
N GLU A 133 0.39 -3.95 -17.79
CA GLU A 133 -0.23 -5.13 -17.20
C GLU A 133 -0.41 -4.90 -15.70
N LEU A 134 -1.50 -5.43 -15.15
CA LEU A 134 -1.70 -5.49 -13.72
C LEU A 134 -1.34 -6.89 -13.24
N GLY A 135 -0.26 -7.02 -12.49
CA GLY A 135 0.19 -8.27 -11.87
C GLY A 135 -0.65 -8.65 -10.66
N CYS A 136 -0.04 -8.75 -9.49
CA CYS A 136 -0.76 -9.03 -8.26
C CYS A 136 -1.81 -7.94 -8.00
N GLN A 137 -3.08 -8.34 -7.80
CA GLN A 137 -4.20 -7.44 -7.54
C GLN A 137 -4.90 -7.84 -6.24
N MET A 138 -4.85 -6.96 -5.27
CA MET A 138 -5.45 -7.17 -3.96
C MET A 138 -6.16 -5.90 -3.51
N LEU A 139 -7.49 -5.91 -3.48
CA LEU A 139 -8.25 -4.77 -2.96
C LEU A 139 -8.13 -4.68 -1.43
N GLY A 140 -8.21 -3.46 -0.92
CA GLY A 140 -8.28 -3.18 0.52
C GLY A 140 -9.61 -3.65 1.09
N ASN A 141 -9.57 -4.15 2.32
CA ASN A 141 -10.74 -4.43 3.12
C ASN A 141 -10.47 -4.10 4.60
N TYR A 142 -11.50 -4.06 5.41
CA TYR A 142 -11.41 -3.65 6.80
C TYR A 142 -12.42 -4.43 7.66
N THR A 143 -12.25 -4.34 8.97
CA THR A 143 -13.25 -4.72 9.97
C THR A 143 -13.83 -3.43 10.53
N GLU A 144 -15.15 -3.36 10.71
CA GLU A 144 -15.81 -2.19 11.29
C GLU A 144 -15.28 -1.94 12.70
N ILE A 145 -15.15 -0.66 13.07
CA ILE A 145 -14.57 -0.27 14.37
C ILE A 145 -15.44 -0.62 15.57
N ASP A 146 -16.74 -0.85 15.34
CA ASP A 146 -17.73 -1.30 16.31
C ASP A 146 -17.94 -2.82 16.29
N ALA A 147 -17.12 -3.56 15.57
CA ALA A 147 -17.18 -5.01 15.57
C ALA A 147 -16.80 -5.56 16.96
N PRO A 148 -17.49 -6.62 17.47
CA PRO A 148 -17.25 -7.15 18.81
C PRO A 148 -15.78 -7.47 19.12
N ILE A 149 -15.03 -7.94 18.12
CA ILE A 149 -13.59 -8.21 18.28
C ILE A 149 -12.77 -6.93 18.52
N VAL A 150 -13.15 -5.80 17.89
CA VAL A 150 -12.50 -4.51 18.09
C VAL A 150 -12.80 -3.97 19.48
N GLU A 151 -14.07 -4.00 19.88
CA GLU A 151 -14.52 -3.52 21.19
C GLU A 151 -13.89 -4.32 22.34
N ALA A 152 -13.85 -5.66 22.24
CA ALA A 152 -13.25 -6.51 23.25
C ALA A 152 -11.74 -6.23 23.41
N ILE A 153 -11.00 -6.20 22.32
CA ILE A 153 -9.55 -5.92 22.37
C ILE A 153 -9.29 -4.52 22.90
N LYS A 154 -10.03 -3.50 22.42
CA LYS A 154 -9.89 -2.12 22.86
C LYS A 154 -10.11 -2.00 24.38
N LYS A 155 -11.20 -2.55 24.90
CA LYS A 155 -11.56 -2.54 26.33
C LYS A 155 -10.39 -3.01 27.21
N TYR A 156 -9.88 -4.20 26.94
CA TYR A 156 -8.82 -4.79 27.76
C TYR A 156 -7.44 -4.17 27.51
N ALA A 157 -7.20 -3.67 26.31
CA ALA A 157 -5.98 -2.94 26.02
C ALA A 157 -5.92 -1.60 26.77
N GLU A 158 -7.01 -0.83 26.80
CA GLU A 158 -7.11 0.40 27.57
C GLU A 158 -6.99 0.15 29.08
N GLU A 159 -7.57 -0.96 29.57
CA GLU A 159 -7.47 -1.34 30.98
C GLU A 159 -6.02 -1.69 31.38
N LEU A 160 -5.29 -2.44 30.56
CA LEU A 160 -3.96 -2.94 30.92
C LEU A 160 -2.84 -1.97 30.63
N TRP A 161 -2.96 -1.14 29.59
CA TRP A 161 -1.96 -0.10 29.29
C TRP A 161 -2.27 1.22 29.97
N GLN A 162 -3.49 1.45 30.47
CA GLN A 162 -3.93 2.71 31.07
C GLN A 162 -3.80 3.91 30.11
N GLU A 163 -3.97 3.64 28.82
CA GLU A 163 -3.89 4.60 27.73
C GLU A 163 -5.08 4.43 26.80
N GLU A 164 -5.44 5.49 26.07
CA GLU A 164 -6.48 5.43 25.05
C GLU A 164 -5.98 4.58 23.86
N VAL A 165 -6.79 3.61 23.45
CA VAL A 165 -6.50 2.74 22.29
C VAL A 165 -7.37 3.11 21.12
N LEU A 166 -6.75 3.52 20.03
CA LEU A 166 -7.42 4.00 18.83
C LEU A 166 -7.44 2.92 17.75
N PRO A 167 -8.63 2.39 17.37
CA PRO A 167 -8.75 1.58 16.16
C PRO A 167 -8.30 2.36 14.93
N ALA A 168 -7.45 1.76 14.11
CA ALA A 168 -6.84 2.43 12.98
C ALA A 168 -6.67 1.50 11.77
N TYR A 169 -6.67 2.07 10.57
CA TYR A 169 -6.31 1.36 9.35
C TYR A 169 -4.80 1.32 9.16
N GLN A 170 -4.33 0.24 8.57
CA GLN A 170 -2.92 0.03 8.28
C GLN A 170 -2.65 0.23 6.79
N TRP A 171 -1.52 0.87 6.48
CA TRP A 171 -0.99 0.98 5.12
C TRP A 171 -0.32 -0.32 4.62
N ALA A 172 0.01 -1.22 5.55
CA ALA A 172 0.64 -2.51 5.24
C ALA A 172 -0.39 -3.60 4.94
N SER A 173 -0.01 -4.58 4.12
CA SER A 173 -0.81 -5.78 3.86
C SER A 173 -0.57 -6.84 4.93
N SER A 174 -1.60 -7.63 5.24
CA SER A 174 -1.51 -8.79 6.12
C SER A 174 -2.50 -9.88 5.70
N ASP A 175 -2.32 -11.08 6.25
CA ASP A 175 -3.21 -12.24 6.04
C ASP A 175 -4.62 -12.00 6.62
N ALA A 176 -4.79 -11.04 7.52
CA ALA A 176 -6.09 -10.61 8.03
C ALA A 176 -7.08 -10.25 6.89
N ARG A 177 -6.56 -9.79 5.75
CA ARG A 177 -7.36 -9.53 4.54
C ARG A 177 -8.09 -10.77 4.07
N ASP A 178 -7.43 -11.93 4.05
CA ASP A 178 -7.98 -13.17 3.50
C ASP A 178 -9.12 -13.73 4.39
N TYR A 179 -9.00 -13.56 5.70
CA TYR A 179 -10.08 -13.87 6.63
C TYR A 179 -11.27 -12.94 6.43
N ARG A 180 -11.02 -11.63 6.31
CA ARG A 180 -12.09 -10.64 6.04
C ARG A 180 -12.81 -10.89 4.73
N GLN A 181 -12.11 -11.32 3.67
CA GLN A 181 -12.75 -11.73 2.40
C GLN A 181 -13.73 -12.90 2.55
N LYS A 182 -13.53 -13.72 3.58
CA LYS A 182 -14.45 -14.84 3.94
C LYS A 182 -15.54 -14.41 4.91
N GLY A 183 -15.68 -13.13 5.20
CA GLY A 183 -16.69 -12.59 6.12
C GLY A 183 -16.32 -12.78 7.60
N ILE A 184 -15.06 -13.09 7.92
CA ILE A 184 -14.59 -13.24 9.30
C ILE A 184 -14.02 -11.90 9.76
N PRO A 185 -14.65 -11.20 10.72
CA PRO A 185 -14.08 -9.98 11.29
C PRO A 185 -12.71 -10.26 11.90
N THR A 186 -11.71 -9.57 11.42
CA THR A 186 -10.31 -9.82 11.80
C THR A 186 -9.56 -8.51 11.93
N ILE A 187 -8.81 -8.38 13.02
CA ILE A 187 -7.93 -7.23 13.28
C ILE A 187 -6.49 -7.67 13.45
N GLN A 188 -5.59 -6.73 13.36
CA GLN A 188 -4.19 -6.88 13.76
C GLN A 188 -4.02 -6.25 15.13
N PHE A 189 -3.51 -7.00 16.06
CA PHE A 189 -3.21 -6.56 17.41
C PHE A 189 -1.99 -7.32 17.93
N GLY A 190 -1.14 -6.67 18.71
CA GLY A 190 0.00 -7.30 19.35
C GLY A 190 0.98 -6.27 19.91
N PRO A 191 1.99 -6.72 20.66
CA PRO A 191 3.05 -5.85 21.14
C PRO A 191 3.80 -5.31 19.94
N SER A 192 3.92 -3.98 19.84
CA SER A 192 4.48 -3.43 18.62
C SER A 192 5.42 -2.25 18.85
N ASN A 193 6.69 -2.48 18.59
CA ASN A 193 7.57 -1.43 18.15
C ASN A 193 7.59 -1.39 16.62
N THR A 194 6.61 -0.73 16.02
CA THR A 194 6.47 -0.69 14.55
C THR A 194 7.57 0.10 13.85
N VAL A 195 8.31 0.93 14.56
CA VAL A 195 9.44 1.70 14.01
C VAL A 195 10.60 0.79 13.60
N GLY A 196 10.74 -0.36 14.28
CA GLY A 196 11.80 -1.34 14.02
C GLY A 196 11.43 -2.46 13.05
N ILE A 197 10.20 -2.51 12.52
CA ILE A 197 9.76 -3.60 11.63
C ILE A 197 10.66 -3.72 10.40
N HIS A 198 11.14 -4.96 10.13
CA HIS A 198 12.04 -5.30 9.02
C HIS A 198 13.41 -4.60 9.06
N SER A 199 13.82 -4.10 10.23
CA SER A 199 15.15 -3.50 10.41
C SER A 199 16.11 -4.43 11.18
N TYR A 200 17.41 -4.09 11.12
CA TYR A 200 18.38 -4.73 12.00
C TYR A 200 18.09 -4.36 13.46
N ASN A 201 18.24 -5.34 14.36
CA ASN A 201 17.97 -5.18 15.79
C ASN A 201 16.49 -4.83 16.11
N GLU A 202 15.56 -5.40 15.38
CA GLU A 202 14.13 -5.36 15.71
C GLU A 202 13.91 -5.87 17.14
N THR A 203 13.18 -5.11 17.94
CA THR A 203 12.98 -5.40 19.37
C THR A 203 11.51 -5.30 19.74
N VAL A 204 11.13 -6.03 20.79
CA VAL A 204 9.81 -5.94 21.42
C VAL A 204 10.01 -5.89 22.94
N ASP A 205 9.17 -5.13 23.63
CA ASP A 205 9.17 -5.11 25.09
C ASP A 205 8.52 -6.38 25.65
N ILE A 206 9.18 -7.01 26.62
CA ILE A 206 8.68 -8.27 27.23
C ILE A 206 7.35 -8.01 27.98
N GLU A 207 7.22 -6.88 28.65
CA GLU A 207 6.00 -6.50 29.35
C GLU A 207 4.82 -6.36 28.38
N ASP A 208 5.05 -5.76 27.20
CA ASP A 208 4.02 -5.64 26.15
C ASP A 208 3.61 -7.01 25.61
N VAL A 209 4.55 -7.96 25.47
CA VAL A 209 4.23 -9.35 25.08
C VAL A 209 3.30 -10.00 26.11
N GLN A 210 3.60 -9.83 27.42
CA GLN A 210 2.79 -10.38 28.49
C GLN A 210 1.40 -9.75 28.53
N LYS A 211 1.31 -8.43 28.44
CA LYS A 211 0.04 -7.70 28.40
C LYS A 211 -0.79 -8.10 27.18
N ALA A 212 -0.18 -8.18 26.00
CA ALA A 212 -0.89 -8.62 24.79
C ALA A 212 -1.46 -10.03 24.94
N GLY A 213 -0.69 -10.97 25.53
CA GLY A 213 -1.17 -12.32 25.81
C GLY A 213 -2.38 -12.33 26.76
N LEU A 214 -2.38 -11.51 27.80
CA LEU A 214 -3.50 -11.37 28.73
C LEU A 214 -4.73 -10.75 28.03
N ILE A 215 -4.53 -9.71 27.21
CA ILE A 215 -5.60 -9.08 26.43
C ILE A 215 -6.27 -10.11 25.51
N TYR A 216 -5.50 -10.96 24.82
CA TYR A 216 -6.08 -12.04 24.00
C TYR A 216 -6.97 -12.99 24.82
N ILE A 217 -6.52 -13.42 26.00
CA ILE A 217 -7.28 -14.32 26.86
C ILE A 217 -8.58 -13.65 27.32
N LEU A 218 -8.48 -12.45 27.87
CA LEU A 218 -9.65 -11.72 28.40
C LEU A 218 -10.66 -11.41 27.29
N SER A 219 -10.19 -10.97 26.12
CA SER A 219 -11.05 -10.69 24.97
C SER A 219 -11.73 -11.96 24.44
N LEU A 220 -11.04 -13.10 24.45
CA LEU A 220 -11.63 -14.38 24.05
C LEU A 220 -12.70 -14.81 25.03
N CYS A 221 -12.45 -14.71 26.33
CA CYS A 221 -13.44 -15.02 27.37
C CYS A 221 -14.69 -14.14 27.23
N ASP A 222 -14.50 -12.83 27.03
CA ASP A 222 -15.61 -11.89 26.84
C ASP A 222 -16.46 -12.24 25.60
N LEU A 223 -15.81 -12.50 24.46
CA LEU A 223 -16.48 -12.89 23.22
C LEU A 223 -17.19 -14.25 23.31
N MET A 224 -16.73 -15.15 24.16
CA MET A 224 -17.34 -16.45 24.38
C MET A 224 -18.39 -16.45 25.52
N GLY A 225 -18.56 -15.33 26.24
CA GLY A 225 -19.43 -15.23 27.41
C GLY A 225 -18.96 -16.09 28.56
N ILE A 226 -17.65 -16.21 28.77
CA ILE A 226 -17.03 -16.96 29.86
C ILE A 226 -16.58 -15.95 30.93
N ASP A 227 -17.10 -16.09 32.14
CA ASP A 227 -16.74 -15.29 33.33
C ASP A 227 -15.40 -15.73 33.95
#